data_eba255fd7dcbebfd7fe51c56decfbd19
#
_entry.id   eba255fd7dcbebfd7fe51c56decfbd19
#
_cell.length_a   1.000
_cell.length_b   1.000
_cell.length_c   1.000
_cell.angle_alpha   90.00
_cell.angle_beta   90.00
_cell.angle_gamma   90.00
#
_symmetry.space_group_name_H-M   'P 1'
#
loop_
_entity.id
_entity.type
_entity.pdbx_description
1 polymer ?
#
loop_
_entity_poly.entity_id
_entity_poly.type
_entity_poly.pdbx_seq_one_letter_code
_entity_poly.pdbx_strand_id
1 'polypeptide(L)'
;MSGFAYKVVKVLIPPLRYCADTRRSALGVTHAKLAFSIFIQIIDMLETSLFVATLATLGMLSPGPDFFLIIKNAARYTRGTALMTSLGVIFGVATHMTYCVAGLAVVITTTPWLFMLLKYAGAGYLIYIGVQALLSRGSSKMDLSNVQREQTSLKKAFLQGYLCNLLNPKATLFFLSVFTQVLSIDSSFGEKLWYAGIILSLSVIWWPALVFMIQSAPVRRGLTKAQKLIDKLLGGVLIGLGIKVALS
;
A
#
# COMPACT_ATOMS: atom_id res chain seq x y z
N MET A 1 -21.17 -4.51 0.54
CA MET A 1 -21.90 -4.08 -0.69
C MET A 1 -22.30 -2.63 -0.51
N SER A 2 -21.75 -1.73 -1.30
CA SER A 2 -22.12 -0.31 -1.23
C SER A 2 -23.56 -0.13 -1.69
N GLY A 3 -24.35 0.67 -0.97
CA GLY A 3 -25.78 0.89 -1.28
C GLY A 3 -26.05 1.51 -2.66
N PHE A 4 -25.01 1.88 -3.39
CA PHE A 4 -25.08 2.40 -4.76
C PHE A 4 -25.25 1.27 -5.79
N ALA A 5 -24.50 0.18 -5.68
CA ALA A 5 -24.58 -0.97 -6.59
C ALA A 5 -25.97 -1.63 -6.52
N TYR A 6 -26.56 -1.74 -5.32
CA TYR A 6 -27.91 -2.28 -5.13
C TYR A 6 -29.01 -1.41 -5.75
N LYS A 7 -28.87 -0.07 -5.72
CA LYS A 7 -29.81 0.85 -6.37
C LYS A 7 -29.74 0.79 -7.90
N VAL A 8 -28.55 0.65 -8.47
CA VAL A 8 -28.33 0.55 -9.92
C VAL A 8 -28.92 -0.77 -10.47
N VAL A 9 -28.77 -1.87 -9.73
CA VAL A 9 -29.33 -3.19 -10.10
C VAL A 9 -30.87 -3.13 -10.18
N LYS A 10 -31.53 -2.39 -9.29
CA LYS A 10 -33.00 -2.27 -9.27
C LYS A 10 -33.57 -1.42 -10.39
N VAL A 11 -32.75 -0.55 -11.00
CA VAL A 11 -33.17 0.36 -12.10
C VAL A 11 -32.94 -0.27 -13.49
N LEU A 12 -31.92 -1.14 -13.63
CA LEU A 12 -31.49 -1.68 -14.93
C LEU A 12 -32.14 -3.01 -15.33
N ILE A 13 -32.91 -3.66 -14.45
CA ILE A 13 -33.65 -4.89 -14.79
C ILE A 13 -35.16 -4.62 -14.71
N PRO A 14 -35.80 -4.17 -15.80
CA PRO A 14 -37.23 -4.12 -15.83
C PRO A 14 -37.81 -5.55 -15.70
N PRO A 15 -39.01 -5.71 -15.10
CA PRO A 15 -39.65 -7.00 -15.00
C PRO A 15 -40.01 -7.47 -16.43
N LEU A 16 -39.21 -8.39 -16.96
CA LEU A 16 -39.50 -9.04 -18.25
C LEU A 16 -40.79 -9.86 -18.10
N ARG A 17 -41.86 -9.26 -18.50
CA ARG A 17 -43.13 -9.97 -18.75
C ARG A 17 -43.06 -10.63 -20.12
N TYR A 18 -43.13 -11.96 -20.09
CA TYR A 18 -43.72 -12.83 -21.12
C TYR A 18 -42.98 -12.97 -22.46
N CYS A 19 -42.32 -14.12 -22.67
CA CYS A 19 -42.44 -14.89 -23.90
C CYS A 19 -42.10 -16.37 -23.63
N ALA A 20 -42.96 -17.25 -24.15
CA ALA A 20 -42.98 -18.67 -23.89
C ALA A 20 -41.94 -19.43 -24.73
N ASP A 21 -40.71 -19.50 -24.22
CA ASP A 21 -39.78 -20.59 -24.53
C ASP A 21 -38.85 -20.75 -23.31
N THR A 22 -39.36 -21.52 -22.36
CA THR A 22 -38.91 -21.47 -20.96
C THR A 22 -37.49 -22.02 -20.69
N ARG A 23 -36.90 -22.74 -21.62
CA ARG A 23 -35.53 -23.29 -21.41
C ARG A 23 -34.41 -22.42 -21.99
N ARG A 24 -34.62 -21.81 -23.17
CA ARG A 24 -33.59 -20.92 -23.75
C ARG A 24 -33.54 -19.55 -23.07
N SER A 25 -34.70 -19.05 -22.64
CA SER A 25 -34.77 -17.78 -21.90
C SER A 25 -34.17 -17.88 -20.48
N ALA A 26 -34.36 -19.00 -19.78
CA ALA A 26 -33.76 -19.24 -18.46
C ALA A 26 -32.24 -19.29 -18.53
N LEU A 27 -31.65 -19.98 -19.51
CA LEU A 27 -30.21 -20.04 -19.74
C LEU A 27 -29.63 -18.64 -20.07
N GLY A 28 -30.29 -17.87 -20.95
CA GLY A 28 -29.85 -16.52 -21.29
C GLY A 28 -29.84 -15.56 -20.09
N VAL A 29 -30.89 -15.62 -19.27
CA VAL A 29 -30.98 -14.81 -18.03
C VAL A 29 -29.90 -15.22 -17.00
N THR A 30 -29.59 -16.52 -16.90
CA THR A 30 -28.54 -17.01 -15.99
C THR A 30 -27.18 -16.56 -16.45
N HIS A 31 -26.87 -16.63 -17.74
CA HIS A 31 -25.58 -16.13 -18.28
C HIS A 31 -25.43 -14.62 -18.15
N ALA A 32 -26.49 -13.85 -18.37
CA ALA A 32 -26.49 -12.41 -18.20
C ALA A 32 -26.26 -12.01 -16.73
N LYS A 33 -26.90 -12.69 -15.79
CA LYS A 33 -26.68 -12.48 -14.35
C LYS A 33 -25.25 -12.84 -13.92
N LEU A 34 -24.71 -13.95 -14.42
CA LEU A 34 -23.34 -14.37 -14.14
C LEU A 34 -22.33 -13.36 -14.68
N ALA A 35 -22.48 -12.95 -15.95
CA ALA A 35 -21.62 -11.94 -16.58
C ALA A 35 -21.67 -10.61 -15.82
N PHE A 36 -22.85 -10.18 -15.41
CA PHE A 36 -23.03 -8.96 -14.61
C PHE A 36 -22.39 -9.08 -13.22
N SER A 37 -22.53 -10.22 -12.54
CA SER A 37 -21.87 -10.47 -11.25
C SER A 37 -20.35 -10.44 -11.36
N ILE A 38 -19.79 -11.08 -12.41
CA ILE A 38 -18.35 -11.05 -12.69
C ILE A 38 -17.88 -9.61 -12.97
N PHE A 39 -18.64 -8.85 -13.75
CA PHE A 39 -18.33 -7.47 -14.07
C PHE A 39 -18.27 -6.59 -12.80
N ILE A 40 -19.23 -6.73 -11.89
CA ILE A 40 -19.21 -6.01 -10.60
C ILE A 40 -18.00 -6.41 -9.76
N GLN A 41 -17.68 -7.72 -9.67
CA GLN A 41 -16.49 -8.17 -8.94
C GLN A 41 -15.20 -7.60 -9.51
N ILE A 42 -15.08 -7.49 -10.83
CA ILE A 42 -13.91 -6.88 -11.48
C ILE A 42 -13.79 -5.39 -11.11
N ILE A 43 -14.90 -4.66 -11.11
CA ILE A 43 -14.91 -3.24 -10.73
C ILE A 43 -14.48 -3.07 -9.26
N ASP A 44 -15.07 -3.84 -8.34
CA ASP A 44 -14.75 -3.79 -6.92
C ASP A 44 -13.26 -4.13 -6.67
N MET A 45 -12.74 -5.14 -7.38
CA MET A 45 -11.32 -5.52 -7.30
C MET A 45 -10.40 -4.42 -7.86
N LEU A 46 -10.79 -3.75 -8.94
CA LEU A 46 -10.03 -2.65 -9.53
C LEU A 46 -10.01 -1.43 -8.60
N GLU A 47 -11.17 -1.05 -8.03
CA GLU A 47 -11.27 0.04 -7.06
C GLU A 47 -10.35 -0.21 -5.85
N THR A 48 -10.42 -1.41 -5.27
CA THR A 48 -9.58 -1.82 -4.14
C THR A 48 -8.10 -1.85 -4.52
N SER A 49 -7.76 -2.32 -5.72
CA SER A 49 -6.38 -2.34 -6.22
C SER A 49 -5.80 -0.93 -6.37
N LEU A 50 -6.57 0.00 -6.92
CA LEU A 50 -6.19 1.42 -7.02
C LEU A 50 -6.02 2.05 -5.64
N PHE A 51 -6.89 1.72 -4.71
CA PHE A 51 -6.79 2.16 -3.32
C PHE A 51 -5.50 1.65 -2.65
N VAL A 52 -5.22 0.35 -2.74
CA VAL A 52 -3.97 -0.26 -2.21
C VAL A 52 -2.74 0.37 -2.84
N ALA A 53 -2.73 0.52 -4.18
CA ALA A 53 -1.61 1.10 -4.90
C ALA A 53 -1.38 2.56 -4.49
N THR A 54 -2.45 3.34 -4.33
CA THR A 54 -2.37 4.72 -3.86
C THR A 54 -1.79 4.78 -2.46
N LEU A 55 -2.33 3.99 -1.51
CA LEU A 55 -1.82 3.96 -0.14
C LEU A 55 -0.35 3.54 -0.07
N ALA A 56 0.01 2.45 -0.78
CA ALA A 56 1.38 1.96 -0.80
C ALA A 56 2.35 3.03 -1.34
N THR A 57 1.99 3.69 -2.45
CA THR A 57 2.77 4.78 -3.03
C THR A 57 2.94 5.92 -2.03
N LEU A 58 1.85 6.35 -1.41
CA LEU A 58 1.88 7.41 -0.42
C LEU A 58 2.73 7.03 0.81
N GLY A 59 2.60 5.81 1.30
CA GLY A 59 3.41 5.29 2.42
C GLY A 59 4.90 5.28 2.11
N MET A 60 5.28 4.90 0.88
CA MET A 60 6.68 4.88 0.41
C MET A 60 7.24 6.29 0.18
N LEU A 61 6.41 7.24 -0.28
CA LEU A 61 6.79 8.65 -0.44
C LEU A 61 6.94 9.37 0.90
N SER A 62 6.24 8.90 1.94
CA SER A 62 6.30 9.48 3.27
C SER A 62 7.67 9.25 3.90
N PRO A 63 8.41 10.31 4.25
CA PRO A 63 9.73 10.18 4.82
C PRO A 63 9.70 9.37 6.12
N GLY A 64 10.58 8.41 6.19
CA GLY A 64 10.73 7.50 7.33
C GLY A 64 12.13 6.88 7.34
N PRO A 65 12.41 5.97 8.29
CA PRO A 65 13.73 5.35 8.41
C PRO A 65 14.27 4.76 7.11
N ASP A 66 13.43 4.04 6.35
CA ASP A 66 13.82 3.40 5.08
C ASP A 66 14.19 4.43 4.02
N PHE A 67 13.36 5.49 3.90
CA PHE A 67 13.58 6.58 2.96
C PHE A 67 14.91 7.29 3.24
N PHE A 68 15.17 7.64 4.50
CA PHE A 68 16.41 8.30 4.90
C PHE A 68 17.63 7.39 4.78
N LEU A 69 17.51 6.10 5.07
CA LEU A 69 18.60 5.15 4.90
C LEU A 69 19.02 5.04 3.43
N ILE A 70 18.04 4.90 2.52
CA ILE A 70 18.31 4.79 1.08
C ILE A 70 18.94 6.08 0.56
N ILE A 71 18.42 7.25 0.93
CA ILE A 71 19.03 8.54 0.54
C ILE A 71 20.47 8.64 1.04
N LYS A 72 20.71 8.35 2.31
CA LYS A 72 22.04 8.37 2.91
C LYS A 72 23.00 7.44 2.17
N ASN A 73 22.57 6.18 1.92
CA ASN A 73 23.44 5.20 1.27
C ASN A 73 23.64 5.50 -0.22
N ALA A 74 22.61 6.03 -0.91
CA ALA A 74 22.73 6.46 -2.31
C ALA A 74 23.67 7.67 -2.49
N ALA A 75 23.74 8.55 -1.48
CA ALA A 75 24.67 9.67 -1.49
C ALA A 75 26.10 9.25 -1.14
N ARG A 76 26.27 8.32 -0.19
CA ARG A 76 27.55 7.96 0.42
C ARG A 76 28.29 6.83 -0.30
N TYR A 77 27.57 5.86 -0.84
CA TYR A 77 28.14 4.63 -1.41
C TYR A 77 28.03 4.58 -2.93
N THR A 78 28.68 3.57 -3.51
CA THR A 78 28.51 3.25 -4.94
C THR A 78 27.06 2.88 -5.24
N ARG A 79 26.65 2.98 -6.52
CA ARG A 79 25.30 2.62 -6.97
C ARG A 79 24.94 1.18 -6.62
N GLY A 80 25.85 0.24 -6.84
CA GLY A 80 25.64 -1.18 -6.50
C GLY A 80 25.36 -1.39 -5.02
N THR A 81 26.13 -0.73 -4.15
CA THR A 81 25.92 -0.80 -2.70
C THR A 81 24.58 -0.18 -2.27
N ALA A 82 24.19 0.95 -2.86
CA ALA A 82 22.91 1.58 -2.57
C ALA A 82 21.72 0.74 -3.06
N LEU A 83 21.85 0.09 -4.23
CA LEU A 83 20.85 -0.86 -4.74
C LEU A 83 20.72 -2.09 -3.85
N MET A 84 21.81 -2.56 -3.24
CA MET A 84 21.74 -3.65 -2.25
C MET A 84 21.00 -3.22 -0.98
N THR A 85 21.10 -1.96 -0.56
CA THR A 85 20.25 -1.42 0.52
C THR A 85 18.77 -1.43 0.12
N SER A 86 18.45 -0.98 -1.09
CA SER A 86 17.07 -1.04 -1.63
C SER A 86 16.54 -2.47 -1.66
N LEU A 87 17.35 -3.42 -2.13
CA LEU A 87 16.99 -4.84 -2.15
C LEU A 87 16.70 -5.35 -0.74
N GLY A 88 17.50 -4.97 0.26
CA GLY A 88 17.23 -5.28 1.65
C GLY A 88 15.87 -4.75 2.12
N VAL A 89 15.54 -3.49 1.83
CA VAL A 89 14.24 -2.91 2.15
C VAL A 89 13.10 -3.67 1.48
N ILE A 90 13.24 -4.04 0.19
CA ILE A 90 12.24 -4.82 -0.55
C ILE A 90 12.01 -6.18 0.12
N PHE A 91 13.05 -6.86 0.56
CA PHE A 91 12.93 -8.12 1.31
C PHE A 91 12.26 -7.92 2.67
N GLY A 92 12.48 -6.80 3.34
CA GLY A 92 11.72 -6.41 4.54
C GLY A 92 10.23 -6.27 4.24
N VAL A 93 9.88 -5.55 3.17
CA VAL A 93 8.48 -5.43 2.71
C VAL A 93 7.90 -6.81 2.39
N ALA A 94 8.63 -7.69 1.69
CA ALA A 94 8.18 -9.05 1.42
C ALA A 94 7.89 -9.84 2.70
N THR A 95 8.73 -9.71 3.72
CA THR A 95 8.50 -10.31 5.04
C THR A 95 7.23 -9.77 5.68
N HIS A 96 7.00 -8.45 5.63
CA HIS A 96 5.75 -7.83 6.10
C HIS A 96 4.54 -8.38 5.35
N MET A 97 4.60 -8.51 4.02
CA MET A 97 3.50 -9.07 3.22
C MET A 97 3.22 -10.52 3.61
N THR A 98 4.26 -11.31 3.84
CA THR A 98 4.11 -12.72 4.24
C THR A 98 3.33 -12.85 5.54
N TYR A 99 3.69 -12.11 6.58
CA TYR A 99 2.95 -12.23 7.84
C TYR A 99 1.58 -11.51 7.81
N CYS A 100 1.41 -10.46 7.01
CA CYS A 100 0.09 -9.87 6.82
C CYS A 100 -0.87 -10.84 6.12
N VAL A 101 -0.42 -11.51 5.05
CA VAL A 101 -1.25 -12.48 4.32
C VAL A 101 -1.53 -13.72 5.18
N ALA A 102 -0.52 -14.30 5.82
CA ALA A 102 -0.67 -15.52 6.61
C ALA A 102 -1.27 -15.25 7.99
N GLY A 103 -0.75 -14.26 8.71
CA GLY A 103 -1.17 -13.97 10.09
C GLY A 103 -2.57 -13.38 10.16
N LEU A 104 -2.89 -12.43 9.29
CA LEU A 104 -4.22 -11.81 9.28
C LEU A 104 -5.31 -12.81 8.84
N ALA A 105 -4.98 -13.75 7.95
CA ALA A 105 -5.89 -14.82 7.57
C ALA A 105 -6.29 -15.68 8.78
N VAL A 106 -5.33 -16.03 9.64
CA VAL A 106 -5.59 -16.78 10.88
C VAL A 106 -6.42 -15.95 11.85
N VAL A 107 -6.05 -14.70 12.09
CA VAL A 107 -6.76 -13.82 13.04
C VAL A 107 -8.22 -13.62 12.63
N ILE A 108 -8.49 -13.39 11.34
CA ILE A 108 -9.87 -13.21 10.83
C ILE A 108 -10.74 -14.44 11.11
N THR A 109 -10.18 -15.65 10.90
CA THR A 109 -10.95 -16.89 11.02
C THR A 109 -11.09 -17.39 12.47
N THR A 110 -10.08 -17.17 13.30
CA THR A 110 -10.06 -17.70 14.68
C THR A 110 -10.50 -16.70 15.74
N THR A 111 -10.33 -15.41 15.50
CA THR A 111 -10.52 -14.37 16.52
C THR A 111 -11.09 -13.06 15.92
N PRO A 112 -12.36 -13.06 15.50
CA PRO A 112 -12.96 -11.91 14.81
C PRO A 112 -12.90 -10.59 15.60
N TRP A 113 -13.00 -10.63 16.92
CA TRP A 113 -12.88 -9.42 17.75
C TRP A 113 -11.47 -8.81 17.68
N LEU A 114 -10.43 -9.65 17.57
CA LEU A 114 -9.05 -9.18 17.41
C LEU A 114 -8.85 -8.50 16.06
N PHE A 115 -9.50 -9.02 15.01
CA PHE A 115 -9.48 -8.35 13.70
C PHE A 115 -10.10 -6.96 13.78
N MET A 116 -11.25 -6.80 14.44
CA MET A 116 -11.88 -5.50 14.63
C MET A 116 -10.98 -4.54 15.42
N LEU A 117 -10.34 -5.03 16.48
CA LEU A 117 -9.37 -4.24 17.24
C LEU A 117 -8.21 -3.76 16.36
N LEU A 118 -7.63 -4.67 15.56
CA LEU A 118 -6.54 -4.34 14.63
C LEU A 118 -6.99 -3.33 13.56
N LYS A 119 -8.22 -3.46 13.04
CA LYS A 119 -8.81 -2.52 12.07
C LYS A 119 -8.88 -1.12 12.65
N TYR A 120 -9.45 -0.95 13.84
CA TYR A 120 -9.56 0.38 14.47
C TYR A 120 -8.21 0.93 14.94
N ALA A 121 -7.32 0.08 15.46
CA ALA A 121 -5.95 0.48 15.78
C ALA A 121 -5.20 0.95 14.53
N GLY A 122 -5.38 0.24 13.41
CA GLY A 122 -4.84 0.64 12.10
C GLY A 122 -5.38 1.98 11.61
N ALA A 123 -6.69 2.20 11.73
CA ALA A 123 -7.30 3.48 11.39
C ALA A 123 -6.72 4.64 12.23
N GLY A 124 -6.63 4.43 13.55
CA GLY A 124 -6.00 5.40 14.47
C GLY A 124 -4.54 5.68 14.12
N TYR A 125 -3.79 4.64 13.73
CA TYR A 125 -2.40 4.78 13.31
C TYR A 125 -2.26 5.57 11.99
N LEU A 126 -3.15 5.37 11.02
CA LEU A 126 -3.16 6.18 9.78
C LEU A 126 -3.43 7.66 10.09
N ILE A 127 -4.36 7.96 10.99
CA ILE A 127 -4.59 9.33 11.45
C ILE A 127 -3.34 9.89 12.13
N TYR A 128 -2.70 9.12 13.01
CA TYR A 128 -1.49 9.53 13.72
C TYR A 128 -0.35 9.89 12.76
N ILE A 129 -0.02 9.01 11.81
CA ILE A 129 1.06 9.31 10.83
C ILE A 129 0.66 10.44 9.88
N GLY A 130 -0.63 10.57 9.57
CA GLY A 130 -1.18 11.67 8.78
C GLY A 130 -0.98 13.02 9.49
N VAL A 131 -1.29 13.10 10.77
CA VAL A 131 -1.05 14.29 11.60
C VAL A 131 0.45 14.60 11.68
N GLN A 132 1.30 13.58 11.91
CA GLN A 132 2.76 13.79 11.90
C GLN A 132 3.26 14.34 10.57
N ALA A 133 2.73 13.84 9.45
CA ALA A 133 3.09 14.34 8.12
C ALA A 133 2.65 15.80 7.93
N LEU A 134 1.45 16.19 8.40
CA LEU A 134 0.99 17.59 8.35
C LEU A 134 1.84 18.53 9.22
N LEU A 135 2.26 18.06 10.39
CA LEU A 135 3.08 18.83 11.33
C LEU A 135 4.56 18.85 10.95
N SER A 136 4.97 18.02 9.98
CA SER A 136 6.34 17.99 9.48
C SER A 136 6.76 19.36 8.97
N ARG A 137 7.84 19.90 9.54
CA ARG A 137 8.41 21.20 9.14
C ARG A 137 9.30 21.08 7.90
N GLY A 138 9.24 19.96 7.16
CA GLY A 138 10.13 19.66 6.04
C GLY A 138 11.52 19.35 6.61
N SER A 139 11.72 18.08 6.92
CA SER A 139 12.85 17.60 7.71
C SER A 139 14.22 17.95 7.23
N SER A 140 15.03 18.20 8.23
CA SER A 140 16.49 18.08 8.30
C SER A 140 17.19 18.23 6.96
N LYS A 141 17.79 19.37 6.78
CA LYS A 141 18.86 19.56 5.81
C LYS A 141 19.86 18.42 5.96
N MET A 142 19.65 17.33 5.26
CA MET A 142 20.67 16.31 5.09
C MET A 142 21.76 16.98 4.26
N ASP A 143 22.83 17.45 4.94
CA ASP A 143 23.96 18.02 4.25
C ASP A 143 24.67 16.92 3.48
N LEU A 144 24.36 16.85 2.20
CA LEU A 144 24.92 15.87 1.24
C LEU A 144 26.08 16.49 0.43
N SER A 145 26.57 17.67 0.83
CA SER A 145 27.53 18.45 0.02
C SER A 145 28.95 17.89 0.05
N ASN A 146 29.35 17.15 1.10
CA ASN A 146 30.74 16.71 1.32
C ASN A 146 30.85 15.20 1.62
N VAL A 147 30.13 14.35 0.91
CA VAL A 147 30.22 12.91 1.16
C VAL A 147 31.28 12.27 0.27
N GLN A 148 32.43 11.94 0.85
CA GLN A 148 33.38 11.03 0.22
C GLN A 148 32.72 9.65 0.05
N ARG A 149 32.86 9.06 -1.14
CA ARG A 149 32.30 7.73 -1.40
C ARG A 149 33.07 6.68 -0.60
N GLU A 150 32.45 6.21 0.47
CA GLU A 150 32.98 5.11 1.27
C GLU A 150 32.63 3.76 0.64
N GLN A 151 33.47 2.76 0.94
CA GLN A 151 33.17 1.39 0.56
C GLN A 151 32.54 0.66 1.75
N THR A 152 31.47 -0.05 1.50
CA THR A 152 30.90 -1.03 2.44
C THR A 152 30.57 -2.31 1.70
N SER A 153 30.55 -3.44 2.40
CA SER A 153 30.23 -4.72 1.75
C SER A 153 28.76 -4.77 1.31
N LEU A 154 28.48 -5.41 0.19
CA LEU A 154 27.12 -5.57 -0.34
C LEU A 154 26.20 -6.27 0.66
N LYS A 155 26.73 -7.29 1.38
CA LYS A 155 26.00 -7.99 2.44
C LYS A 155 25.60 -7.04 3.58
N LYS A 156 26.52 -6.18 4.03
CA LYS A 156 26.24 -5.19 5.08
C LYS A 156 25.18 -4.19 4.62
N ALA A 157 25.26 -3.72 3.37
CA ALA A 157 24.27 -2.80 2.80
C ALA A 157 22.87 -3.45 2.71
N PHE A 158 22.79 -4.71 2.27
CA PHE A 158 21.54 -5.47 2.24
C PHE A 158 20.96 -5.62 3.66
N LEU A 159 21.74 -6.07 4.62
CA LEU A 159 21.29 -6.26 6.00
C LEU A 159 20.82 -4.94 6.64
N GLN A 160 21.50 -3.84 6.35
CA GLN A 160 21.06 -2.51 6.82
C GLN A 160 19.64 -2.19 6.29
N GLY A 161 19.40 -2.40 4.99
CA GLY A 161 18.08 -2.17 4.40
C GLY A 161 17.02 -3.10 4.99
N TYR A 162 17.32 -4.39 5.04
CA TYR A 162 16.41 -5.42 5.54
C TYR A 162 16.01 -5.17 7.01
N LEU A 163 16.98 -4.99 7.89
CA LEU A 163 16.71 -4.76 9.31
C LEU A 163 16.06 -3.39 9.56
N CYS A 164 16.44 -2.37 8.78
CA CYS A 164 15.81 -1.06 8.88
C CYS A 164 14.30 -1.17 8.62
N ASN A 165 13.89 -1.84 7.54
CA ASN A 165 12.47 -1.99 7.19
C ASN A 165 11.77 -2.97 8.15
N LEU A 166 12.36 -4.14 8.41
CA LEU A 166 11.76 -5.16 9.27
C LEU A 166 11.47 -4.67 10.69
N LEU A 167 12.39 -3.88 11.26
CA LEU A 167 12.27 -3.32 12.60
C LEU A 167 11.61 -1.93 12.61
N ASN A 168 11.15 -1.45 11.45
CA ASN A 168 10.51 -0.15 11.33
C ASN A 168 9.04 -0.22 11.78
N PRO A 169 8.69 0.34 12.94
CA PRO A 169 7.31 0.29 13.42
C PRO A 169 6.34 1.00 12.49
N LYS A 170 6.81 2.03 11.76
CA LYS A 170 6.01 2.73 10.75
C LYS A 170 5.61 1.79 9.62
N ALA A 171 6.55 0.98 9.09
CA ALA A 171 6.28 0.02 8.03
C ALA A 171 5.32 -1.08 8.52
N THR A 172 5.63 -1.68 9.68
CA THR A 172 4.81 -2.74 10.28
C THR A 172 3.35 -2.32 10.45
N LEU A 173 3.13 -1.20 11.14
CA LEU A 173 1.79 -0.72 11.46
C LEU A 173 1.07 -0.19 10.21
N PHE A 174 1.81 0.40 9.27
CA PHE A 174 1.25 0.86 8.00
C PHE A 174 0.70 -0.32 7.17
N PHE A 175 1.50 -1.37 6.96
CA PHE A 175 1.04 -2.52 6.18
C PHE A 175 -0.10 -3.26 6.88
N LEU A 176 -0.01 -3.45 8.19
CA LEU A 176 -1.11 -4.03 8.95
C LEU A 176 -2.39 -3.20 8.79
N SER A 177 -2.28 -1.88 8.87
CA SER A 177 -3.41 -0.95 8.70
C SER A 177 -4.03 -1.07 7.31
N VAL A 178 -3.21 -1.10 6.25
CA VAL A 178 -3.69 -1.24 4.86
C VAL A 178 -4.43 -2.57 4.69
N PHE A 179 -3.82 -3.67 5.14
CA PHE A 179 -4.40 -5.00 4.98
C PHE A 179 -5.71 -5.16 5.77
N THR A 180 -5.81 -4.63 7.00
CA THR A 180 -7.05 -4.69 7.78
C THR A 180 -8.20 -3.88 7.18
N GLN A 181 -7.91 -2.97 6.26
CA GLN A 181 -8.93 -2.15 5.60
C GLN A 181 -9.44 -2.76 4.29
N VAL A 182 -8.57 -3.48 3.58
CA VAL A 182 -8.93 -4.06 2.27
C VAL A 182 -9.37 -5.51 2.37
N LEU A 183 -9.02 -6.21 3.45
CA LEU A 183 -9.41 -7.60 3.67
C LEU A 183 -10.66 -7.69 4.54
N SER A 184 -11.53 -8.61 4.16
CA SER A 184 -12.70 -9.03 4.93
C SER A 184 -12.59 -10.50 5.32
N ILE A 185 -13.55 -10.98 6.12
CA ILE A 185 -13.68 -12.39 6.48
C ILE A 185 -13.79 -13.27 5.22
N ASP A 186 -14.48 -12.76 4.18
CA ASP A 186 -14.74 -13.49 2.94
C ASP A 186 -13.61 -13.35 1.91
N SER A 187 -12.57 -12.56 2.18
CA SER A 187 -11.46 -12.36 1.24
C SER A 187 -10.70 -13.67 0.99
N SER A 188 -10.62 -14.06 -0.27
CA SER A 188 -9.91 -15.26 -0.71
C SER A 188 -8.39 -15.12 -0.49
N PHE A 189 -7.69 -16.24 -0.42
CA PHE A 189 -6.22 -16.24 -0.36
C PHE A 189 -5.60 -15.60 -1.61
N GLY A 190 -6.25 -15.79 -2.78
CA GLY A 190 -5.83 -15.17 -4.04
C GLY A 190 -5.90 -13.65 -4.01
N GLU A 191 -6.95 -13.06 -3.45
CA GLU A 191 -7.07 -11.60 -3.27
C GLU A 191 -6.00 -11.05 -2.35
N LYS A 192 -5.69 -11.75 -1.25
CA LYS A 192 -4.62 -11.38 -0.31
C LYS A 192 -3.26 -11.34 -1.01
N LEU A 193 -2.96 -12.36 -1.83
CA LEU A 193 -1.73 -12.42 -2.62
C LEU A 193 -1.69 -11.34 -3.70
N TRP A 194 -2.84 -11.02 -4.31
CA TRP A 194 -2.95 -9.97 -5.32
C TRP A 194 -2.55 -8.61 -4.76
N TYR A 195 -3.13 -8.22 -3.62
CA TYR A 195 -2.80 -6.93 -2.99
C TYR A 195 -1.36 -6.89 -2.44
N ALA A 196 -0.85 -7.99 -1.91
CA ALA A 196 0.56 -8.12 -1.54
C ALA A 196 1.48 -7.95 -2.77
N GLY A 197 1.09 -8.54 -3.90
CA GLY A 197 1.79 -8.43 -5.18
C GLY A 197 1.87 -7.00 -5.70
N ILE A 198 0.78 -6.22 -5.58
CA ILE A 198 0.76 -4.79 -5.93
C ILE A 198 1.79 -4.01 -5.09
N ILE A 199 1.77 -4.20 -3.76
CA ILE A 199 2.69 -3.50 -2.85
C ILE A 199 4.15 -3.87 -3.14
N LEU A 200 4.43 -5.16 -3.35
CA LEU A 200 5.78 -5.63 -3.68
C LEU A 200 6.26 -5.09 -5.03
N SER A 201 5.41 -5.09 -6.05
CA SER A 201 5.74 -4.55 -7.38
C SER A 201 6.09 -3.08 -7.31
N LEU A 202 5.30 -2.29 -6.59
CA LEU A 202 5.57 -0.88 -6.36
C LEU A 202 6.89 -0.68 -5.59
N SER A 203 7.18 -1.54 -4.59
CA SER A 203 8.43 -1.48 -3.83
C SER A 203 9.65 -1.76 -4.70
N VAL A 204 9.55 -2.78 -5.59
CA VAL A 204 10.61 -3.14 -6.54
C VAL A 204 10.90 -2.00 -7.52
N ILE A 205 9.89 -1.22 -7.88
CA ILE A 205 10.06 -0.07 -8.76
C ILE A 205 10.58 1.14 -7.97
N TRP A 206 9.95 1.48 -6.86
CA TRP A 206 10.20 2.72 -6.12
C TRP A 206 11.59 2.81 -5.48
N TRP A 207 12.00 1.79 -4.72
CA TRP A 207 13.24 1.89 -3.94
C TRP A 207 14.50 1.96 -4.80
N PRO A 208 14.66 1.18 -5.89
CA PRO A 208 15.76 1.39 -6.83
C PRO A 208 15.65 2.73 -7.57
N ALA A 209 14.44 3.15 -7.99
CA ALA A 209 14.25 4.43 -8.65
C ALA A 209 14.72 5.58 -7.76
N LEU A 210 14.42 5.55 -6.46
CA LEU A 210 14.90 6.54 -5.50
C LEU A 210 16.43 6.60 -5.45
N VAL A 211 17.14 5.46 -5.53
CA VAL A 211 18.62 5.44 -5.60
C VAL A 211 19.11 6.20 -6.83
N PHE A 212 18.54 5.90 -8.02
CA PHE A 212 18.92 6.60 -9.26
C PHE A 212 18.63 8.11 -9.19
N MET A 213 17.47 8.46 -8.63
CA MET A 213 17.04 9.85 -8.48
C MET A 213 18.00 10.64 -7.57
N ILE A 214 18.39 10.08 -6.42
CA ILE A 214 19.27 10.77 -5.47
C ILE A 214 20.70 10.92 -5.99
N GLN A 215 21.15 10.02 -6.84
CA GLN A 215 22.46 10.15 -7.48
C GLN A 215 22.52 11.27 -8.54
N SER A 216 21.37 11.78 -8.98
CA SER A 216 21.25 12.94 -9.86
C SER A 216 21.13 14.22 -9.03
N ALA A 217 22.09 15.13 -9.15
CA ALA A 217 22.15 16.36 -8.36
C ALA A 217 20.91 17.28 -8.52
N PRO A 218 20.35 17.50 -9.73
CA PRO A 218 19.16 18.34 -9.88
C PRO A 218 17.92 17.72 -9.22
N VAL A 219 17.75 16.40 -9.34
CA VAL A 219 16.60 15.69 -8.73
C VAL A 219 16.66 15.72 -7.23
N ARG A 220 17.86 15.53 -6.65
CA ARG A 220 18.08 15.62 -5.19
C ARG A 220 17.64 16.97 -4.63
N ARG A 221 17.98 18.08 -5.32
CA ARG A 221 17.55 19.43 -4.92
C ARG A 221 16.04 19.64 -5.06
N GLY A 222 15.43 19.08 -6.09
CA GLY A 222 13.98 19.14 -6.31
C GLY A 222 13.20 18.38 -5.22
N LEU A 223 13.62 17.18 -4.89
CA LEU A 223 12.99 16.35 -3.86
C LEU A 223 12.97 17.04 -2.49
N THR A 224 14.08 17.63 -2.07
CA THR A 224 14.14 18.36 -0.79
C THR A 224 13.22 19.58 -0.75
N LYS A 225 13.00 20.26 -1.90
CA LYS A 225 12.05 21.37 -1.99
C LYS A 225 10.59 20.91 -1.98
N ALA A 226 10.29 19.82 -2.68
CA ALA A 226 8.93 19.28 -2.80
C ALA A 226 8.47 18.55 -1.53
N GLN A 227 9.38 18.12 -0.68
CA GLN A 227 9.11 17.26 0.48
C GLN A 227 8.01 17.81 1.39
N LYS A 228 8.04 19.11 1.71
CA LYS A 228 7.01 19.74 2.56
C LYS A 228 5.60 19.69 1.94
N LEU A 229 5.50 19.81 0.63
CA LEU A 229 4.22 19.70 -0.09
C LEU A 229 3.74 18.24 -0.07
N ILE A 230 4.65 17.31 -0.37
CA ILE A 230 4.39 15.87 -0.32
C ILE A 230 3.88 15.47 1.07
N ASP A 231 4.55 15.87 2.15
CA ASP A 231 4.15 15.58 3.52
C ASP A 231 2.74 16.09 3.84
N LYS A 232 2.40 17.29 3.40
CA LYS A 232 1.07 17.88 3.63
C LYS A 232 -0.05 17.14 2.88
N LEU A 233 0.18 16.83 1.61
CA LEU A 233 -0.79 16.07 0.81
C LEU A 233 -1.00 14.67 1.39
N LEU A 234 0.10 14.01 1.74
CA LEU A 234 0.09 12.70 2.40
C LEU A 234 -0.69 12.72 3.71
N GLY A 235 -0.40 13.71 4.55
CA GLY A 235 -1.06 13.85 5.84
C GLY A 235 -2.57 13.97 5.69
N GLY A 236 -3.05 14.81 4.76
CA GLY A 236 -4.49 14.97 4.49
C GLY A 236 -5.15 13.68 4.02
N VAL A 237 -4.54 12.97 3.07
CA VAL A 237 -5.08 11.71 2.55
C VAL A 237 -5.12 10.63 3.64
N LEU A 238 -4.05 10.45 4.42
CA LEU A 238 -3.99 9.43 5.46
C LEU A 238 -5.01 9.68 6.59
N ILE A 239 -5.23 10.95 6.97
CA ILE A 239 -6.26 11.30 7.95
C ILE A 239 -7.65 10.99 7.38
N GLY A 240 -7.94 11.42 6.16
CA GLY A 240 -9.23 11.16 5.52
C GLY A 240 -9.56 9.67 5.44
N LEU A 241 -8.56 8.85 5.15
CA LEU A 241 -8.70 7.39 5.10
C LEU A 241 -8.91 6.79 6.48
N GLY A 242 -8.14 7.20 7.48
CA GLY A 242 -8.33 6.73 8.85
C GLY A 242 -9.72 7.07 9.38
N ILE A 243 -10.25 8.25 9.09
CA ILE A 243 -11.62 8.65 9.44
C ILE A 243 -12.64 7.78 8.70
N LYS A 244 -12.49 7.56 7.38
CA LYS A 244 -13.39 6.70 6.59
C LYS A 244 -13.52 5.31 7.22
N VAL A 245 -12.41 4.73 7.64
CA VAL A 245 -12.40 3.39 8.27
C VAL A 245 -12.99 3.40 9.67
N ALA A 246 -12.73 4.44 10.46
CA ALA A 246 -13.32 4.55 11.80
C ALA A 246 -14.86 4.69 11.77
N LEU A 247 -15.41 5.16 10.65
CA LEU A 247 -16.85 5.32 10.43
C LEU A 247 -17.52 4.16 9.68
N SER A 248 -16.74 3.18 9.17
CA SER A 248 -17.23 1.98 8.47
C SER A 248 -17.33 0.77 9.39
#